data_7cd0ed8cd4eb2f8c31e676307b1c42c6
#
_entry.id   7cd0ed8cd4eb2f8c31e676307b1c42c6
#
_cell.length_a   1.000
_cell.length_b   1.000
_cell.length_c   1.000
_cell.angle_alpha   90.00
_cell.angle_beta   90.00
_cell.angle_gamma   90.00
#
_symmetry.space_group_name_H-M   'P 1'
#
loop_
_entity.id
_entity.type
_entity.pdbx_description
1 polymer ?
#
loop_
_entity_poly.entity_id
_entity_poly.type
_entity_poly.pdbx_seq_one_letter_code
_entity_poly.pdbx_strand_id
1 'polypeptide(L)'
;MKKFYVLLSTALLASKISYAELDLSRESLEKATGISVGYNTSWSSHYVWRGESQSSKDMSPAIGVDLGHSSGLYLGAWSGSITNGVYGAEFDVYGGFAFDLGPFSFDIGDLYYLYPGESNETSFNEYYFSVGTEIPLKMIGEDFSVSPYLYLAYAPKWFGANTPDVFYTEAGIEAPIPGTPLSISYTYGNVDVDDLEGDAEKANDVDSWDYYYVTLGFGEVLGLDASATYHNAPGYSGDAGQDGFFVSLGHEW
;
A
#
# COMPACT_ATOMS: atom_id res chain seq x y z
N MET A 1 -8.58 -14.82 -15.44
CA MET A 1 -9.10 -13.75 -14.56
C MET A 1 -7.91 -12.94 -14.13
N LYS A 2 -7.86 -11.66 -14.49
CA LYS A 2 -6.79 -10.75 -14.06
C LYS A 2 -7.04 -10.44 -12.59
N LYS A 3 -6.02 -10.56 -11.76
CA LYS A 3 -6.13 -10.32 -10.32
C LYS A 3 -5.77 -8.87 -10.03
N PHE A 4 -6.58 -8.22 -9.23
CA PHE A 4 -6.39 -6.88 -8.75
C PHE A 4 -5.62 -6.87 -7.44
N TYR A 5 -4.76 -5.88 -7.31
CA TYR A 5 -4.01 -5.61 -6.11
C TYR A 5 -4.48 -4.30 -5.54
N VAL A 6 -4.93 -4.30 -4.30
CA VAL A 6 -5.05 -3.07 -3.51
C VAL A 6 -3.63 -2.60 -3.28
N LEU A 7 -3.25 -1.54 -3.99
CA LEU A 7 -2.03 -0.82 -3.71
C LEU A 7 -2.26 0.00 -2.42
N LEU A 8 -2.12 -0.67 -1.28
CA LEU A 8 -1.71 0.07 -0.09
C LEU A 8 -0.36 0.68 -0.43
N SER A 9 -0.23 1.99 -0.35
CA SER A 9 0.97 2.77 -0.73
C SER A 9 2.16 2.59 0.21
N THR A 10 2.28 1.43 0.79
CA THR A 10 3.48 0.91 1.40
C THR A 10 3.94 -0.17 0.46
N ALA A 11 5.09 0.01 -0.19
CA ALA A 11 5.75 -0.88 -1.14
C ALA A 11 5.36 -2.38 -1.02
N LEU A 12 4.07 -2.70 -1.18
CA LEU A 12 3.59 -4.05 -1.36
C LEU A 12 3.94 -4.41 -2.80
N LEU A 13 4.97 -5.20 -2.93
CA LEU A 13 5.33 -5.90 -4.14
C LEU A 13 4.05 -6.45 -4.77
N ALA A 14 3.79 -6.08 -6.01
CA ALA A 14 2.75 -6.69 -6.82
C ALA A 14 3.14 -8.16 -7.08
N SER A 15 2.94 -9.01 -6.07
CA SER A 15 3.20 -10.44 -6.21
C SER A 15 1.98 -11.12 -6.80
N LYS A 16 2.20 -12.00 -7.73
CA LYS A 16 1.17 -12.91 -8.23
C LYS A 16 0.76 -13.79 -7.05
N ILE A 17 -0.49 -13.70 -6.60
CA ILE A 17 -1.02 -14.63 -5.60
C ILE A 17 -0.87 -16.05 -6.15
N SER A 18 0.18 -16.74 -5.72
CA SER A 18 0.37 -18.16 -5.95
C SER A 18 -0.33 -18.87 -4.80
N TYR A 19 -1.46 -19.51 -5.09
CA TYR A 19 -2.10 -20.38 -4.11
C TYR A 19 -1.25 -21.62 -3.95
N ALA A 20 -0.52 -21.73 -2.84
CA ALA A 20 0.04 -23.01 -2.45
C ALA A 20 -1.11 -23.98 -2.17
N GLU A 21 -1.04 -25.17 -2.75
CA GLU A 21 -1.96 -26.28 -2.48
C GLU A 21 -1.92 -26.61 -0.98
N LEU A 22 -2.85 -26.05 -0.23
CA LEU A 22 -3.16 -26.50 1.11
C LEU A 22 -4.51 -27.16 1.05
N ASP A 23 -4.46 -28.48 1.25
CA ASP A 23 -5.53 -29.41 1.59
C ASP A 23 -6.94 -29.10 0.99
N LEU A 24 -7.61 -30.15 0.52
CA LEU A 24 -8.96 -30.22 -0.05
C LEU A 24 -9.99 -29.24 0.55
N SER A 25 -9.77 -28.70 1.75
CA SER A 25 -10.65 -27.74 2.39
C SER A 25 -10.66 -26.35 1.74
N ARG A 26 -9.54 -25.82 1.26
CA ARG A 26 -9.46 -24.47 0.68
C ARG A 26 -10.08 -24.41 -0.71
N GLU A 27 -9.67 -25.30 -1.59
CA GLU A 27 -10.21 -25.37 -2.96
C GLU A 27 -11.70 -25.73 -2.96
N SER A 28 -12.14 -26.61 -2.06
CA SER A 28 -13.54 -26.96 -1.93
C SER A 28 -14.39 -25.82 -1.34
N LEU A 29 -13.86 -25.04 -0.40
CA LEU A 29 -14.51 -23.84 0.13
C LEU A 29 -14.60 -22.73 -0.92
N GLU A 30 -13.51 -22.42 -1.60
CA GLU A 30 -13.49 -21.41 -2.68
C GLU A 30 -14.46 -21.78 -3.79
N LYS A 31 -14.47 -23.04 -4.21
CA LYS A 31 -15.38 -23.53 -5.24
C LYS A 31 -16.87 -23.51 -4.79
N ALA A 32 -17.13 -23.78 -3.52
CA ALA A 32 -18.48 -23.83 -2.98
C ALA A 32 -19.04 -22.45 -2.62
N THR A 33 -18.19 -21.53 -2.16
CA THR A 33 -18.61 -20.23 -1.60
C THR A 33 -18.14 -19.03 -2.43
N GLY A 34 -17.18 -19.21 -3.33
CA GLY A 34 -16.50 -18.12 -4.04
C GLY A 34 -15.52 -17.34 -3.17
N ILE A 35 -15.22 -17.80 -1.94
CA ILE A 35 -14.33 -17.13 -1.00
C ILE A 35 -12.93 -17.72 -1.11
N SER A 36 -11.95 -16.86 -1.35
CA SER A 36 -10.52 -17.17 -1.27
C SER A 36 -9.91 -16.56 0.01
N VAL A 37 -8.89 -17.22 0.54
CA VAL A 37 -8.13 -16.72 1.69
C VAL A 37 -6.66 -16.61 1.29
N GLY A 38 -6.08 -15.43 1.49
CA GLY A 38 -4.67 -15.14 1.30
C GLY A 38 -4.00 -14.85 2.64
N TYR A 39 -2.72 -15.14 2.73
CA TYR A 39 -1.85 -14.68 3.83
C TYR A 39 -0.64 -14.03 3.22
N ASN A 40 -0.16 -12.96 3.85
CA ASN A 40 1.06 -12.31 3.43
C ASN A 40 1.96 -12.03 4.63
N THR A 41 3.24 -11.97 4.39
CA THR A 41 4.23 -11.48 5.35
C THR A 41 5.25 -10.64 4.61
N SER A 42 5.73 -9.60 5.26
CA SER A 42 6.79 -8.78 4.72
C SER A 42 7.79 -8.37 5.81
N TRP A 43 8.95 -7.98 5.36
CA TRP A 43 9.99 -7.39 6.15
C TRP A 43 10.58 -6.22 5.37
N SER A 44 10.66 -5.08 6.00
CA SER A 44 11.33 -3.91 5.44
C SER A 44 12.46 -3.45 6.36
N SER A 45 13.58 -3.03 5.79
CA SER A 45 14.67 -2.42 6.57
C SER A 45 14.30 -1.04 7.11
N HIS A 46 13.24 -0.44 6.56
CA HIS A 46 12.70 0.84 6.96
C HIS A 46 11.26 0.95 6.44
N TYR A 47 10.29 1.11 7.34
CA TYR A 47 8.91 1.33 6.94
C TYR A 47 8.69 2.82 6.68
N VAL A 48 8.38 3.14 5.43
CA VAL A 48 8.07 4.49 4.96
C VAL A 48 6.66 4.50 4.39
N TRP A 49 5.81 5.35 4.93
CA TRP A 49 4.43 5.55 4.48
C TRP A 49 4.28 6.97 3.94
N ARG A 50 3.94 7.11 2.66
CA ARG A 50 3.77 8.41 1.97
C ARG A 50 4.94 9.39 2.19
N GLY A 51 6.15 8.84 2.15
CA GLY A 51 7.39 9.59 2.37
C GLY A 51 7.79 9.76 3.82
N GLU A 52 6.89 9.49 4.77
CA GLU A 52 7.14 9.59 6.20
C GLU A 52 7.66 8.27 6.78
N SER A 53 8.68 8.36 7.63
CA SER A 53 9.23 7.21 8.34
C SER A 53 8.32 6.75 9.47
N GLN A 54 7.81 5.53 9.40
CA GLN A 54 6.98 4.92 10.44
C GLN A 54 7.82 4.08 11.42
N SER A 55 9.02 3.67 11.03
CA SER A 55 9.87 2.83 11.86
C SER A 55 11.17 3.49 12.33
N SER A 56 11.31 4.81 12.16
CA SER A 56 12.53 5.57 12.55
C SER A 56 13.83 4.97 12.01
N LYS A 57 13.77 4.39 10.80
CA LYS A 57 14.85 3.63 10.12
C LYS A 57 15.18 2.27 10.76
N ASP A 58 14.32 1.80 11.66
CA ASP A 58 14.39 0.43 12.18
C ASP A 58 13.65 -0.55 11.27
N MET A 59 13.95 -1.83 11.45
CA MET A 59 13.28 -2.92 10.73
C MET A 59 11.81 -3.01 11.11
N SER A 60 10.96 -3.21 10.11
CA SER A 60 9.53 -3.40 10.29
C SER A 60 9.08 -4.73 9.68
N PRO A 61 8.88 -5.77 10.47
CA PRO A 61 8.13 -6.95 10.05
C PRO A 61 6.63 -6.65 10.02
N ALA A 62 5.94 -7.29 9.07
CA ALA A 62 4.49 -7.19 8.94
C ALA A 62 3.87 -8.51 8.51
N ILE A 63 2.58 -8.67 8.81
CA ILE A 63 1.76 -9.83 8.46
C ILE A 63 0.37 -9.37 8.06
N GLY A 64 -0.25 -10.05 7.10
CA GLY A 64 -1.63 -9.79 6.69
C GLY A 64 -2.42 -11.04 6.38
N VAL A 65 -3.74 -10.88 6.37
CA VAL A 65 -4.71 -11.88 5.93
C VAL A 65 -5.77 -11.20 5.08
N ASP A 66 -6.12 -11.83 3.95
CA ASP A 66 -7.06 -11.33 2.98
C ASP A 66 -8.15 -12.36 2.69
N LEU A 67 -9.39 -11.92 2.65
CA LEU A 67 -10.55 -12.66 2.21
C LEU A 67 -11.07 -12.02 0.93
N GLY A 68 -11.03 -12.75 -0.17
CA GLY A 68 -11.60 -12.33 -1.45
C GLY A 68 -12.85 -13.11 -1.79
N HIS A 69 -13.82 -12.48 -2.43
CA HIS A 69 -14.98 -13.15 -2.98
C HIS A 69 -15.04 -12.99 -4.51
N SER A 70 -15.52 -13.99 -5.20
CA SER A 70 -15.62 -14.00 -6.68
C SER A 70 -16.47 -12.88 -7.28
N SER A 71 -17.26 -12.18 -6.46
CA SER A 71 -17.99 -10.97 -6.87
C SER A 71 -17.13 -9.73 -6.97
N GLY A 72 -15.90 -9.75 -6.43
CA GLY A 72 -15.02 -8.60 -6.29
C GLY A 72 -15.01 -7.99 -4.88
N LEU A 73 -15.90 -8.39 -3.98
CA LEU A 73 -15.84 -7.99 -2.57
C LEU A 73 -14.63 -8.59 -1.89
N TYR A 74 -14.00 -7.83 -1.01
CA TYR A 74 -12.88 -8.30 -0.19
C TYR A 74 -12.89 -7.66 1.20
N LEU A 75 -12.23 -8.32 2.14
CA LEU A 75 -11.96 -7.87 3.50
C LEU A 75 -10.56 -8.34 3.89
N GLY A 76 -9.78 -7.49 4.53
CA GLY A 76 -8.46 -7.86 4.99
C GLY A 76 -8.09 -7.23 6.32
N ALA A 77 -7.01 -7.74 6.89
CA ALA A 77 -6.36 -7.16 8.05
C ALA A 77 -4.84 -7.28 7.89
N TRP A 78 -4.14 -6.22 8.30
CA TRP A 78 -2.70 -6.14 8.25
C TRP A 78 -2.18 -5.61 9.59
N SER A 79 -0.95 -5.99 9.96
CA SER A 79 -0.26 -5.42 11.11
C SER A 79 1.22 -5.33 10.83
N GLY A 80 1.82 -4.17 11.13
CA GLY A 80 3.24 -3.91 11.01
C GLY A 80 3.82 -3.28 12.25
N SER A 81 5.12 -3.51 12.46
CA SER A 81 5.86 -2.86 13.53
C SER A 81 6.17 -1.42 13.16
N ILE A 82 5.84 -0.49 14.05
CA ILE A 82 6.19 0.92 13.94
C ILE A 82 6.95 1.36 15.19
N THR A 83 7.85 2.34 15.02
CA THR A 83 8.63 2.93 16.12
C THR A 83 8.52 4.46 16.12
N ASN A 84 7.68 5.01 15.24
CA ASN A 84 7.42 6.43 15.18
C ASN A 84 6.54 6.85 16.37
N GLY A 85 7.09 7.65 17.28
CA GLY A 85 6.36 8.13 18.46
C GLY A 85 6.18 7.08 19.55
N VAL A 86 4.95 6.90 20.02
CA VAL A 86 4.58 6.09 21.21
C VAL A 86 4.11 4.68 20.83
N TYR A 87 3.89 4.44 19.54
CA TYR A 87 3.29 3.20 19.03
C TYR A 87 4.32 2.09 18.84
N GLY A 88 3.95 0.86 19.15
CA GLY A 88 4.78 -0.32 18.90
C GLY A 88 4.33 -1.11 17.67
N ALA A 89 3.08 -0.93 17.25
CA ALA A 89 2.49 -1.58 16.09
C ALA A 89 1.34 -0.73 15.52
N GLU A 90 1.18 -0.83 14.20
CA GLU A 90 -0.01 -0.43 13.45
C GLU A 90 -0.83 -1.69 13.14
N PHE A 91 -2.13 -1.56 13.20
CA PHE A 91 -3.07 -2.59 12.85
C PHE A 91 -4.17 -2.01 11.97
N ASP A 92 -4.32 -2.57 10.78
CA ASP A 92 -5.25 -2.08 9.77
C ASP A 92 -6.32 -3.09 9.47
N VAL A 93 -7.57 -2.63 9.31
CA VAL A 93 -8.68 -3.41 8.79
C VAL A 93 -9.22 -2.71 7.57
N TYR A 94 -9.32 -3.42 6.47
CA TYR A 94 -9.78 -2.84 5.22
C TYR A 94 -10.77 -3.73 4.50
N GLY A 95 -11.60 -3.12 3.67
CA GLY A 95 -12.51 -3.85 2.82
C GLY A 95 -13.02 -2.98 1.68
N GLY A 96 -13.43 -3.64 0.62
CA GLY A 96 -13.82 -2.91 -0.57
C GLY A 96 -14.41 -3.78 -1.67
N PHE A 97 -14.46 -3.18 -2.84
CA PHE A 97 -14.97 -3.81 -4.06
C PHE A 97 -14.06 -3.50 -5.24
N ALA A 98 -13.43 -4.55 -5.77
CA ALA A 98 -12.56 -4.48 -6.93
C ALA A 98 -13.26 -5.07 -8.16
N PHE A 99 -13.17 -4.39 -9.31
CA PHE A 99 -13.81 -4.82 -10.55
C PHE A 99 -13.07 -4.34 -11.79
N ASP A 100 -13.26 -5.07 -12.89
CA ASP A 100 -12.74 -4.69 -14.20
C ASP A 100 -13.82 -4.05 -15.09
N LEU A 101 -13.46 -2.98 -15.79
CA LEU A 101 -14.28 -2.38 -16.83
C LEU A 101 -13.43 -2.07 -18.06
N GLY A 102 -13.57 -2.88 -19.08
CA GLY A 102 -12.74 -2.80 -20.29
C GLY A 102 -11.26 -3.10 -19.98
N PRO A 103 -10.32 -2.21 -20.34
CA PRO A 103 -8.90 -2.39 -20.03
C PRO A 103 -8.54 -1.89 -18.64
N PHE A 104 -9.47 -1.27 -17.95
CA PHE A 104 -9.23 -0.63 -16.64
C PHE A 104 -9.71 -1.51 -15.51
N SER A 105 -9.04 -1.33 -14.45
CA SER A 105 -9.22 -2.00 -13.22
C SER A 105 -9.46 -1.00 -12.12
N PHE A 106 -10.53 -1.20 -11.35
CA PHE A 106 -11.01 -0.27 -10.34
C PHE A 106 -11.05 -0.95 -8.99
N ASP A 107 -10.78 -0.16 -7.95
CA ASP A 107 -10.97 -0.55 -6.57
C ASP A 107 -11.52 0.63 -5.77
N ILE A 108 -12.49 0.36 -4.91
CA ILE A 108 -13.09 1.33 -3.99
C ILE A 108 -13.26 0.66 -2.63
N GLY A 109 -12.81 1.32 -1.57
CA GLY A 109 -12.86 0.71 -0.25
C GLY A 109 -12.66 1.70 0.88
N ASP A 110 -12.57 1.12 2.06
CA ASP A 110 -12.32 1.79 3.32
C ASP A 110 -11.19 1.06 4.06
N LEU A 111 -10.28 1.82 4.61
CA LEU A 111 -9.15 1.37 5.42
C LEU A 111 -9.24 2.03 6.79
N TYR A 112 -9.30 1.23 7.84
CA TYR A 112 -9.34 1.70 9.20
C TYR A 112 -8.00 1.42 9.89
N TYR A 113 -7.30 2.49 10.22
CA TYR A 113 -6.03 2.48 10.94
C TYR A 113 -6.26 2.42 12.44
N LEU A 114 -5.60 1.49 13.11
CA LEU A 114 -5.65 1.25 14.56
C LEU A 114 -4.24 1.27 15.14
N TYR A 115 -4.08 1.98 16.23
CA TYR A 115 -2.81 2.06 16.96
C TYR A 115 -3.01 1.49 18.38
N PRO A 116 -2.75 0.17 18.60
CA PRO A 116 -2.96 -0.48 19.88
C PRO A 116 -2.10 0.15 21.00
N GLY A 117 -2.73 0.43 22.14
CA GLY A 117 -2.03 1.03 23.30
C GLY A 117 -2.26 2.52 23.46
N GLU A 118 -2.81 3.17 22.45
CA GLU A 118 -3.24 4.57 22.52
C GLU A 118 -4.75 4.70 22.83
N SER A 119 -5.18 5.92 23.09
CA SER A 119 -6.60 6.22 23.17
C SER A 119 -7.24 5.98 21.78
N ASN A 120 -8.48 5.51 21.73
CA ASN A 120 -9.24 5.35 20.48
C ASN A 120 -9.37 6.66 19.66
N GLU A 121 -8.80 7.76 20.16
CA GLU A 121 -8.83 9.08 19.54
C GLU A 121 -7.83 9.22 18.40
N THR A 122 -6.87 8.30 18.24
CA THR A 122 -5.86 8.33 17.17
C THR A 122 -6.18 7.42 15.98
N SER A 123 -7.19 6.58 16.11
CA SER A 123 -7.65 5.70 15.04
C SER A 123 -8.51 6.49 14.04
N PHE A 124 -8.37 6.20 12.75
CA PHE A 124 -9.10 6.91 11.71
C PHE A 124 -9.39 6.03 10.49
N ASN A 125 -10.39 6.45 9.71
CA ASN A 125 -10.74 5.85 8.43
C ASN A 125 -10.09 6.59 7.26
N GLU A 126 -9.82 5.86 6.20
CA GLU A 126 -9.43 6.37 4.91
C GLU A 126 -10.30 5.72 3.83
N TYR A 127 -11.13 6.52 3.16
CA TYR A 127 -11.91 6.08 2.01
C TYR A 127 -11.08 6.24 0.76
N TYR A 128 -10.97 5.19 -0.05
CA TYR A 128 -10.10 5.22 -1.21
C TYR A 128 -10.78 4.78 -2.50
N PHE A 129 -10.20 5.23 -3.58
CA PHE A 129 -10.50 4.83 -4.95
C PHE A 129 -9.20 4.67 -5.72
N SER A 130 -9.07 3.59 -6.45
CA SER A 130 -7.97 3.42 -7.40
C SER A 130 -8.43 2.99 -8.78
N VAL A 131 -7.62 3.33 -9.76
CA VAL A 131 -7.76 2.87 -11.14
C VAL A 131 -6.39 2.55 -11.71
N GLY A 132 -6.28 1.41 -12.36
CA GLY A 132 -5.07 0.98 -13.04
C GLY A 132 -5.37 0.38 -14.41
N THR A 133 -4.33 0.23 -15.22
CA THR A 133 -4.42 -0.48 -16.50
C THR A 133 -3.08 -1.07 -16.87
N GLU A 134 -3.07 -2.00 -17.80
CA GLU A 134 -1.85 -2.53 -18.43
C GLU A 134 -1.82 -2.10 -19.89
N ILE A 135 -0.78 -1.38 -20.28
CA ILE A 135 -0.59 -0.86 -21.65
C ILE A 135 0.51 -1.66 -22.33
N PRO A 136 0.16 -2.55 -23.28
CA PRO A 136 1.16 -3.29 -24.05
C PRO A 136 1.91 -2.36 -25.01
N LEU A 137 3.23 -2.35 -24.96
CA LEU A 137 4.12 -1.58 -25.83
C LEU A 137 4.91 -2.51 -26.74
N LYS A 138 4.23 -3.17 -27.67
CA LYS A 138 4.78 -4.16 -28.60
C LYS A 138 5.95 -3.67 -29.45
N MET A 139 6.10 -2.35 -29.61
CA MET A 139 7.25 -1.74 -30.30
C MET A 139 8.58 -1.92 -29.54
N ILE A 140 8.50 -2.18 -28.20
CA ILE A 140 9.67 -2.43 -27.34
C ILE A 140 9.94 -3.93 -27.23
N GLY A 141 8.88 -4.74 -27.15
CA GLY A 141 8.94 -6.20 -27.08
C GLY A 141 7.55 -6.81 -27.10
N GLU A 142 7.42 -8.05 -27.58
CA GLU A 142 6.12 -8.74 -27.71
C GLU A 142 5.37 -8.82 -26.35
N ASP A 143 6.11 -9.02 -25.25
CA ASP A 143 5.58 -9.18 -23.90
C ASP A 143 5.84 -7.94 -23.02
N PHE A 144 6.25 -6.80 -23.61
CA PHE A 144 6.52 -5.61 -22.84
C PHE A 144 5.25 -4.81 -22.62
N SER A 145 4.93 -4.54 -21.34
CA SER A 145 3.81 -3.69 -20.94
C SER A 145 4.24 -2.74 -19.82
N VAL A 146 3.53 -1.64 -19.68
CA VAL A 146 3.65 -0.72 -18.55
C VAL A 146 2.32 -0.66 -17.81
N SER A 147 2.38 -0.50 -16.49
CA SER A 147 1.21 -0.55 -15.60
C SER A 147 1.04 0.77 -14.87
N PRO A 148 0.45 1.81 -15.50
CA PRO A 148 0.11 3.04 -14.80
C PRO A 148 -1.11 2.86 -13.89
N TYR A 149 -1.13 3.62 -12.78
CA TYR A 149 -2.24 3.71 -11.86
C TYR A 149 -2.44 5.11 -11.30
N LEU A 150 -3.64 5.36 -10.77
CA LEU A 150 -4.00 6.50 -9.94
C LEU A 150 -4.67 5.98 -8.68
N TYR A 151 -4.32 6.53 -7.53
CA TYR A 151 -4.93 6.28 -6.23
C TYR A 151 -5.33 7.62 -5.61
N LEU A 152 -6.54 7.67 -5.10
CA LEU A 152 -7.10 8.80 -4.37
C LEU A 152 -7.60 8.30 -3.03
N ALA A 153 -7.36 9.06 -1.95
CA ALA A 153 -7.92 8.72 -0.66
C ALA A 153 -8.28 9.96 0.14
N TYR A 154 -9.25 9.81 1.02
CA TYR A 154 -9.74 10.84 1.90
C TYR A 154 -9.86 10.33 3.33
N ALA A 155 -9.16 10.95 4.25
CA ALA A 155 -9.20 10.66 5.67
C ALA A 155 -9.86 11.82 6.43
N PRO A 156 -11.14 11.72 6.76
CA PRO A 156 -11.76 12.69 7.67
C PRO A 156 -11.18 12.47 9.08
N LYS A 157 -10.75 13.54 9.72
CA LYS A 157 -10.18 13.50 11.09
C LYS A 157 -8.93 12.60 11.17
N TRP A 158 -7.93 12.89 10.35
CA TRP A 158 -6.66 12.21 10.33
C TRP A 158 -5.98 12.20 11.71
N PHE A 159 -5.73 10.99 12.26
CA PHE A 159 -5.26 10.78 13.64
C PHE A 159 -6.20 11.31 14.75
N GLY A 160 -7.52 11.37 14.50
CA GLY A 160 -8.49 11.49 15.58
C GLY A 160 -9.45 12.67 15.52
N ALA A 161 -10.16 12.87 16.62
CA ALA A 161 -11.11 13.97 16.74
C ALA A 161 -10.39 15.31 16.91
N ASN A 162 -10.75 16.34 16.18
CA ASN A 162 -10.16 17.70 16.14
C ASN A 162 -8.82 17.77 15.39
N THR A 163 -8.57 16.84 14.48
CA THR A 163 -7.47 16.88 13.51
C THR A 163 -8.00 17.27 12.13
N PRO A 164 -7.12 17.72 11.22
CA PRO A 164 -7.53 18.09 9.87
C PRO A 164 -8.05 16.90 9.09
N ASP A 165 -8.86 17.17 8.09
CA ASP A 165 -9.13 16.24 7.01
C ASP A 165 -7.91 16.20 6.09
N VAL A 166 -7.64 15.03 5.51
CA VAL A 166 -6.49 14.86 4.60
C VAL A 166 -6.95 14.20 3.31
N PHE A 167 -6.54 14.78 2.19
CA PHE A 167 -6.75 14.22 0.88
C PHE A 167 -5.42 13.74 0.28
N TYR A 168 -5.40 12.51 -0.24
CA TYR A 168 -4.23 11.89 -0.84
C TYR A 168 -4.44 11.70 -2.33
N THR A 169 -3.41 12.05 -3.08
CA THR A 169 -3.34 11.74 -4.51
C THR A 169 -2.02 11.06 -4.79
N GLU A 170 -2.08 9.89 -5.42
CA GLU A 170 -0.88 9.16 -5.83
C GLU A 170 -1.03 8.64 -7.24
N ALA A 171 0.01 8.78 -8.04
CA ALA A 171 0.09 8.20 -9.37
C ALA A 171 1.43 7.48 -9.54
N GLY A 172 1.39 6.34 -10.21
CA GLY A 172 2.61 5.58 -10.45
C GLY A 172 2.56 4.81 -11.76
N ILE A 173 3.72 4.30 -12.11
CA ILE A 173 3.92 3.45 -13.28
C ILE A 173 4.98 2.41 -12.97
N GLU A 174 4.74 1.19 -13.40
CA GLU A 174 5.71 0.10 -13.33
C GLU A 174 6.00 -0.44 -14.74
N ALA A 175 7.23 -0.86 -14.96
CA ALA A 175 7.66 -1.50 -16.19
C ALA A 175 8.69 -2.61 -15.89
N PRO A 176 8.63 -3.75 -16.61
CA PRO A 176 9.69 -4.74 -16.58
C PRO A 176 10.95 -4.20 -17.27
N ILE A 177 12.13 -4.62 -16.80
CA ILE A 177 13.40 -4.32 -17.49
C ILE A 177 13.66 -5.43 -18.53
N PRO A 178 13.61 -5.14 -19.83
CA PRO A 178 13.68 -6.15 -20.87
C PRO A 178 14.90 -7.06 -20.75
N GLY A 179 14.69 -8.38 -20.86
CA GLY A 179 15.74 -9.39 -20.80
C GLY A 179 16.27 -9.71 -19.40
N THR A 180 15.62 -9.21 -18.38
CA THR A 180 15.96 -9.47 -16.97
C THR A 180 14.72 -9.88 -16.19
N PRO A 181 14.85 -10.47 -14.99
CA PRO A 181 13.72 -10.66 -14.06
C PRO A 181 13.37 -9.40 -13.27
N LEU A 182 13.97 -8.26 -13.58
CA LEU A 182 13.83 -7.02 -12.82
C LEU A 182 12.66 -6.18 -13.34
N SER A 183 12.09 -5.38 -12.44
CA SER A 183 11.16 -4.30 -12.78
C SER A 183 11.64 -2.97 -12.20
N ILE A 184 11.15 -1.87 -12.75
CA ILE A 184 11.33 -0.54 -12.20
C ILE A 184 9.97 0.13 -12.07
N SER A 185 9.73 0.79 -10.94
CA SER A 185 8.55 1.62 -10.76
C SER A 185 8.92 3.02 -10.30
N TYR A 186 8.05 3.96 -10.65
CA TYR A 186 8.05 5.32 -10.16
C TYR A 186 6.68 5.65 -9.61
N THR A 187 6.64 6.20 -8.42
CA THR A 187 5.43 6.67 -7.74
C THR A 187 5.65 8.12 -7.31
N TYR A 188 4.66 8.95 -7.55
CA TYR A 188 4.58 10.31 -7.03
C TYR A 188 3.25 10.48 -6.33
N GLY A 189 3.27 11.08 -5.15
CA GLY A 189 2.07 11.39 -4.38
C GLY A 189 2.15 12.76 -3.72
N ASN A 190 0.97 13.23 -3.35
CA ASN A 190 0.75 14.45 -2.60
C ASN A 190 -0.17 14.14 -1.42
N VAL A 191 0.17 14.65 -0.27
CA VAL A 191 -0.64 14.66 0.94
C VAL A 191 -1.11 16.10 1.15
N ASP A 192 -2.39 16.34 0.94
CA ASP A 192 -3.02 17.64 1.08
C ASP A 192 -3.78 17.71 2.40
N VAL A 193 -3.29 18.52 3.31
CA VAL A 193 -3.82 18.68 4.68
C VAL A 193 -4.66 19.94 4.72
N ASP A 194 -5.95 19.80 5.02
CA ASP A 194 -6.86 20.93 5.16
C ASP A 194 -6.49 21.78 6.38
N ASP A 195 -6.45 23.10 6.19
CA ASP A 195 -6.26 24.05 7.28
C ASP A 195 -7.43 23.97 8.27
N LEU A 196 -7.14 23.76 9.54
CA LEU A 196 -8.13 23.87 10.60
C LEU A 196 -8.38 25.34 10.93
N GLU A 197 -9.62 25.81 10.83
CA GLU A 197 -9.99 27.15 11.27
C GLU A 197 -9.92 27.28 12.81
N GLY A 198 -9.17 28.25 13.31
CA GLY A 198 -9.12 28.64 14.71
C GLY A 198 -7.88 28.22 15.49
N ASP A 199 -8.00 28.18 16.83
CA ASP A 199 -6.84 27.89 17.72
C ASP A 199 -6.29 26.46 17.61
N ALA A 200 -7.00 25.55 16.97
CA ALA A 200 -6.54 24.19 16.68
C ALA A 200 -5.47 24.17 15.56
N GLU A 201 -5.46 25.17 14.66
CA GLU A 201 -4.46 25.39 13.62
C GLU A 201 -3.02 25.43 14.16
N LYS A 202 -2.85 25.90 15.40
CA LYS A 202 -1.53 26.03 16.03
C LYS A 202 -1.02 24.78 16.75
N ALA A 203 -1.87 23.79 16.94
CA ALA A 203 -1.51 22.60 17.70
C ALA A 203 -0.97 21.45 16.80
N ASN A 204 -1.32 21.46 15.50
CA ASN A 204 -0.92 20.46 14.52
C ASN A 204 -0.43 21.18 13.26
N ASP A 205 0.73 21.81 13.34
CA ASP A 205 1.40 22.52 12.24
C ASP A 205 2.00 21.51 11.24
N VAL A 206 1.12 20.68 10.64
CA VAL A 206 1.49 19.71 9.61
C VAL A 206 1.12 20.31 8.26
N ASP A 207 2.13 20.75 7.53
CA ASP A 207 1.97 21.23 6.16
C ASP A 207 1.67 20.10 5.18
N SER A 208 1.00 20.44 4.08
CA SER A 208 0.88 19.53 2.93
C SER A 208 2.27 19.23 2.34
N TRP A 209 2.49 18.00 1.87
CA TRP A 209 3.77 17.62 1.29
C TRP A 209 3.61 16.70 0.09
N ASP A 210 4.68 16.68 -0.72
CA ASP A 210 4.84 15.73 -1.81
C ASP A 210 5.77 14.60 -1.40
N TYR A 211 5.61 13.44 -2.03
CA TYR A 211 6.55 12.34 -1.91
C TYR A 211 6.74 11.61 -3.23
N TYR A 212 7.86 10.91 -3.37
CA TYR A 212 8.06 10.00 -4.48
C TYR A 212 8.92 8.79 -4.10
N TYR A 213 8.69 7.72 -4.84
CA TYR A 213 9.46 6.48 -4.75
C TYR A 213 10.01 6.12 -6.11
N VAL A 214 11.24 5.58 -6.11
CA VAL A 214 11.81 4.84 -7.24
C VAL A 214 12.17 3.46 -6.74
N THR A 215 11.50 2.44 -7.24
CA THR A 215 11.68 1.06 -6.78
C THR A 215 12.25 0.18 -7.88
N LEU A 216 13.29 -0.57 -7.54
CA LEU A 216 13.82 -1.68 -8.33
C LEU A 216 13.31 -2.98 -7.73
N GLY A 217 12.46 -3.69 -8.45
CA GLY A 217 12.00 -5.03 -8.14
C GLY A 217 12.99 -6.08 -8.66
N PHE A 218 13.35 -7.04 -7.81
CA PHE A 218 14.26 -8.14 -8.19
C PHE A 218 13.51 -9.41 -8.59
N GLY A 219 12.16 -9.38 -8.50
CA GLY A 219 11.35 -10.58 -8.61
C GLY A 219 11.57 -11.52 -7.43
N GLU A 220 11.26 -12.80 -7.64
CA GLU A 220 11.42 -13.81 -6.59
C GLU A 220 12.88 -14.19 -6.40
N VAL A 221 13.40 -14.00 -5.20
CA VAL A 221 14.74 -14.39 -4.74
C VAL A 221 14.61 -15.39 -3.58
N LEU A 222 14.96 -16.64 -3.80
CA LEU A 222 14.86 -17.71 -2.79
C LEU A 222 13.42 -17.91 -2.23
N GLY A 223 12.41 -17.73 -3.05
CA GLY A 223 11.00 -17.87 -2.63
C GLY A 223 10.43 -16.63 -1.96
N LEU A 224 11.16 -15.49 -1.97
CA LEU A 224 10.72 -14.21 -1.45
C LEU A 224 10.76 -13.16 -2.56
N ASP A 225 9.74 -12.35 -2.65
CA ASP A 225 9.74 -11.15 -3.48
C ASP A 225 10.65 -10.11 -2.84
N ALA A 226 11.57 -9.56 -3.63
CA ALA A 226 12.59 -8.63 -3.14
C ALA A 226 12.55 -7.30 -3.90
N SER A 227 12.77 -6.19 -3.19
CA SER A 227 12.89 -4.87 -3.80
C SER A 227 13.86 -3.96 -3.05
N ALA A 228 14.33 -2.92 -3.76
CA ALA A 228 15.05 -1.80 -3.19
C ALA A 228 14.40 -0.49 -3.65
N THR A 229 14.08 0.37 -2.70
CA THR A 229 13.36 1.63 -2.95
C THR A 229 14.16 2.81 -2.47
N TYR A 230 14.31 3.81 -3.33
CA TYR A 230 14.65 5.17 -2.94
C TYR A 230 13.37 5.95 -2.69
N HIS A 231 13.28 6.66 -1.57
CA HIS A 231 12.17 7.55 -1.24
C HIS A 231 12.66 8.96 -0.96
N ASN A 232 11.78 9.93 -1.21
CA ASN A 232 11.98 11.33 -0.82
C ASN A 232 10.63 11.99 -0.61
N ALA A 233 10.54 12.86 0.40
CA ALA A 233 9.37 13.68 0.71
C ALA A 233 9.77 15.15 0.83
N PRO A 234 9.96 15.84 -0.31
CA PRO A 234 10.29 17.26 -0.29
C PRO A 234 9.11 18.07 0.28
N GLY A 235 9.40 18.95 1.23
CA GLY A 235 8.38 19.76 1.90
C GLY A 235 7.84 19.16 3.20
N TYR A 236 8.09 17.90 3.48
CA TYR A 236 7.74 17.33 4.78
C TYR A 236 8.58 17.95 5.90
N SER A 237 7.91 18.55 6.88
CA SER A 237 8.56 19.30 7.97
C SER A 237 9.04 18.42 9.13
N GLY A 238 8.69 17.12 9.14
CA GLY A 238 9.05 16.20 10.20
C GLY A 238 10.52 15.77 10.15
N ASP A 239 11.11 15.49 11.30
CA ASP A 239 12.51 15.04 11.44
C ASP A 239 12.76 13.62 10.93
N ALA A 240 11.71 12.86 10.67
CA ALA A 240 11.77 11.43 10.37
C ALA A 240 12.00 11.15 8.87
N GLY A 241 13.18 11.48 8.37
CA GLY A 241 13.71 10.91 7.14
C GLY A 241 13.04 11.38 5.86
N GLN A 242 13.39 12.56 5.43
CA GLN A 242 12.92 13.16 4.17
C GLN A 242 13.40 12.40 2.92
N ASP A 243 14.48 11.64 3.01
CA ASP A 243 14.99 10.82 1.92
C ASP A 243 15.81 9.62 2.42
N GLY A 244 15.89 8.60 1.59
CA GLY A 244 16.70 7.43 1.91
C GLY A 244 16.42 6.23 1.01
N PHE A 245 17.04 5.13 1.40
CA PHE A 245 16.85 3.84 0.75
C PHE A 245 16.35 2.82 1.77
N PHE A 246 15.49 1.94 1.31
CA PHE A 246 15.13 0.74 2.06
C PHE A 246 15.05 -0.47 1.14
N VAL A 247 15.18 -1.65 1.73
CA VAL A 247 14.96 -2.93 1.05
C VAL A 247 13.79 -3.64 1.70
N SER A 248 13.03 -4.35 0.89
CA SER A 248 11.90 -5.14 1.36
C SER A 248 11.97 -6.56 0.82
N LEU A 249 11.51 -7.49 1.64
CA LEU A 249 11.29 -8.89 1.30
C LEU A 249 9.85 -9.22 1.67
N GLY A 250 9.16 -10.00 0.85
CA GLY A 250 7.79 -10.41 1.09
C GLY A 250 7.49 -11.81 0.57
N HIS A 251 6.40 -12.39 1.06
CA HIS A 251 5.86 -13.63 0.54
C HIS A 251 4.35 -13.69 0.76
N GLU A 252 3.65 -14.25 -0.22
CA GLU A 252 2.20 -14.48 -0.16
C GLU A 252 1.88 -15.95 -0.39
N TRP A 253 0.87 -16.49 0.34
CA TRP A 253 0.39 -17.87 0.25
C TRP A 253 -1.07 -17.97 -0.19
#